data_ece3a84ddad198ad4b3eaa757d75601e
#
_entry.id   ece3a84ddad198ad4b3eaa757d75601e
#
_cell.length_a   1.000
_cell.length_b   1.000
_cell.length_c   1.000
_cell.angle_alpha   90.00
_cell.angle_beta   90.00
_cell.angle_gamma   90.00
#
_symmetry.space_group_name_H-M   'P 1'
#
loop_
_entity.id
_entity.type
_entity.pdbx_description
1 polymer ?
#
loop_
_entity_poly.entity_id
_entity_poly.type
_entity_poly.pdbx_seq_one_letter_code
_entity_poly.pdbx_strand_id
1 'polypeptide(L)'
;MILVGIVEPTIGTATMRSNPLPPLLTVLCCLQFFATGAHHIVIAQAHGVSRSAVGKAIHAVSVILAGLINRYVKFPTGLEIESVKRKFYSVAGFPNVVGAVDGTHVKIQAPPDNEADYVNRKGYHSLNVQMVCDANYRITDVIAKWPGSVHDSRMFSEGMLCQKLETGQIDGLLLGDSGYPCRKYLMTPYANPRNLSEERFNTALCRTRVLIEQTFGMLKRRFAVLKYGIRTTPDRAAVYVASCAMLHNFGFEHGDVYGRQTYEDDDMPQVDNQGVDVNGRTQRDYITQRHFAV
;
A
#
# COMPACT_ATOMS: atom_id res chain seq x y z
N MET A 1 -9.03 -20.73 10.47
CA MET A 1 -9.07 -21.99 9.68
C MET A 1 -9.00 -21.76 8.18
N ILE A 2 -9.71 -20.78 7.61
CA ILE A 2 -9.74 -20.50 6.15
C ILE A 2 -8.32 -20.30 5.58
N LEU A 3 -7.50 -19.44 6.20
CA LEU A 3 -6.14 -19.16 5.74
C LEU A 3 -5.25 -20.42 5.76
N VAL A 4 -5.40 -21.28 6.76
CA VAL A 4 -4.66 -22.57 6.82
C VAL A 4 -5.03 -23.44 5.63
N GLY A 5 -6.31 -23.60 5.32
CA GLY A 5 -6.76 -24.38 4.16
C GLY A 5 -6.25 -23.85 2.80
N ILE A 6 -5.96 -22.55 2.70
CA ILE A 6 -5.36 -21.94 1.50
C ILE A 6 -3.85 -22.27 1.40
N VAL A 7 -3.15 -22.28 2.53
CA VAL A 7 -1.69 -22.42 2.59
C VAL A 7 -1.24 -23.88 2.64
N GLU A 8 -2.01 -24.74 3.31
CA GLU A 8 -1.69 -26.17 3.57
C GLU A 8 -1.35 -26.98 2.31
N PRO A 9 -2.09 -26.87 1.18
CA PRO A 9 -1.77 -27.67 -0.01
C PRO A 9 -0.36 -27.43 -0.56
N THR A 10 0.19 -26.24 -0.35
CA THR A 10 1.52 -25.87 -0.84
C THR A 10 2.62 -26.22 0.18
N ILE A 11 2.34 -26.13 1.49
CA ILE A 11 3.31 -26.47 2.55
C ILE A 11 3.42 -27.99 2.73
N GLY A 12 2.34 -28.74 2.58
CA GLY A 12 2.26 -30.19 2.84
C GLY A 12 3.11 -31.06 1.90
N THR A 13 3.66 -30.49 0.83
CA THR A 13 4.55 -31.21 -0.12
C THR A 13 6.02 -31.24 0.31
N ALA A 14 6.38 -30.61 1.43
CA ALA A 14 7.75 -30.62 1.93
C ALA A 14 8.11 -32.03 2.50
N THR A 15 9.24 -32.54 2.03
CA THR A 15 9.74 -33.91 2.28
C THR A 15 9.75 -34.29 3.77
N MET A 16 9.35 -35.52 4.10
CA MET A 16 9.32 -36.16 5.43
C MET A 16 10.70 -36.17 6.17
N ARG A 17 11.77 -35.69 5.57
CA ARG A 17 13.14 -35.77 6.09
C ARG A 17 13.48 -34.87 7.27
N SER A 18 12.64 -33.90 7.66
CA SER A 18 13.03 -32.90 8.66
C SER A 18 11.94 -32.56 9.68
N ASN A 19 11.03 -33.48 10.01
CA ASN A 19 9.94 -33.23 10.96
C ASN A 19 9.31 -31.83 10.78
N PRO A 20 8.59 -31.60 9.66
CA PRO A 20 8.06 -30.30 9.31
C PRO A 20 7.04 -29.82 10.35
N LEU A 21 7.00 -28.51 10.61
CA LEU A 21 5.98 -27.94 11.48
C LEU A 21 4.58 -28.22 10.92
N PRO A 22 3.59 -28.54 11.78
CA PRO A 22 2.20 -28.63 11.35
C PRO A 22 1.75 -27.35 10.60
N PRO A 23 0.93 -27.47 9.55
CA PRO A 23 0.50 -26.33 8.74
C PRO A 23 -0.09 -25.18 9.57
N LEU A 24 -0.93 -25.49 10.54
CA LEU A 24 -1.49 -24.51 11.47
C LEU A 24 -0.40 -23.73 12.21
N LEU A 25 0.58 -24.43 12.77
CA LEU A 25 1.67 -23.80 13.51
C LEU A 25 2.57 -22.95 12.61
N THR A 26 2.81 -23.42 11.37
CA THR A 26 3.55 -22.70 10.34
C THR A 26 2.88 -21.36 10.01
N VAL A 27 1.56 -21.34 9.81
CA VAL A 27 0.76 -20.13 9.56
C VAL A 27 0.77 -19.22 10.80
N LEU A 28 0.58 -19.76 12.01
CA LEU A 28 0.57 -18.98 13.24
C LEU A 28 1.90 -18.27 13.50
N CYS A 29 3.05 -18.92 13.27
CA CYS A 29 4.37 -18.30 13.37
C CYS A 29 4.49 -17.08 12.43
N CYS A 30 4.01 -17.20 11.19
CA CYS A 30 4.04 -16.10 10.22
C CYS A 30 3.11 -14.95 10.62
N LEU A 31 1.87 -15.24 11.01
CA LEU A 31 0.91 -14.22 11.44
C LEU A 31 1.39 -13.49 12.70
N GLN A 32 1.96 -14.20 13.68
CA GLN A 32 2.53 -13.58 14.86
C GLN A 32 3.71 -12.67 14.50
N PHE A 33 4.58 -13.08 13.57
CA PHE A 33 5.65 -12.23 13.07
C PHE A 33 5.12 -10.95 12.43
N PHE A 34 4.14 -11.05 11.56
CA PHE A 34 3.54 -9.86 10.92
C PHE A 34 2.85 -8.95 11.93
N ALA A 35 2.08 -9.52 12.86
CA ALA A 35 1.34 -8.77 13.86
C ALA A 35 2.24 -8.04 14.87
N THR A 36 3.42 -8.60 15.19
CA THR A 36 4.26 -8.09 16.31
C THR A 36 5.59 -7.50 15.86
N GLY A 37 6.15 -7.93 14.73
CA GLY A 37 7.53 -7.62 14.34
C GLY A 37 8.58 -8.24 15.27
N ALA A 38 8.19 -9.23 16.08
CA ALA A 38 9.06 -9.86 17.06
C ALA A 38 10.24 -10.61 16.43
N HIS A 39 11.36 -10.71 17.17
CA HIS A 39 12.47 -11.54 16.73
C HIS A 39 12.06 -13.01 16.66
N HIS A 40 12.59 -13.73 15.66
CA HIS A 40 12.30 -15.17 15.46
C HIS A 40 12.53 -16.01 16.71
N ILE A 41 13.47 -15.66 17.58
CA ILE A 41 13.72 -16.38 18.84
C ILE A 41 12.53 -16.27 19.81
N VAL A 42 11.89 -15.11 19.88
CA VAL A 42 10.72 -14.88 20.75
C VAL A 42 9.53 -15.74 20.27
N ILE A 43 9.30 -15.77 18.96
CA ILE A 43 8.25 -16.61 18.36
C ILE A 43 8.58 -18.09 18.57
N ALA A 44 9.85 -18.48 18.41
CA ALA A 44 10.32 -19.83 18.64
C ALA A 44 10.05 -20.31 20.06
N GLN A 45 10.37 -19.48 21.06
CA GLN A 45 10.10 -19.76 22.48
C GLN A 45 8.60 -19.87 22.77
N ALA A 46 7.77 -18.99 22.21
CA ALA A 46 6.33 -19.00 22.41
C ALA A 46 5.65 -20.27 21.89
N HIS A 47 6.21 -20.87 20.82
CA HIS A 47 5.63 -22.06 20.17
C HIS A 47 6.41 -23.37 20.42
N GLY A 48 7.48 -23.34 21.20
CA GLY A 48 8.30 -24.53 21.51
C GLY A 48 9.04 -25.11 20.29
N VAL A 49 9.45 -24.24 19.34
CA VAL A 49 10.10 -24.66 18.09
C VAL A 49 11.49 -24.00 17.93
N SER A 50 12.27 -24.45 16.95
CA SER A 50 13.58 -23.84 16.72
C SER A 50 13.46 -22.50 15.97
N ARG A 51 14.41 -21.57 16.25
CA ARG A 51 14.52 -20.28 15.53
C ARG A 51 14.59 -20.45 14.01
N SER A 52 15.31 -21.48 13.53
CA SER A 52 15.44 -21.76 12.10
C SER A 52 14.12 -22.24 11.49
N ALA A 53 13.34 -23.04 12.22
CA ALA A 53 12.01 -23.48 11.77
C ALA A 53 11.05 -22.28 11.62
N VAL A 54 11.05 -21.34 12.59
CA VAL A 54 10.27 -20.10 12.49
C VAL A 54 10.66 -19.28 11.26
N GLY A 55 11.95 -19.08 11.00
CA GLY A 55 12.40 -18.32 9.81
C GLY A 55 11.98 -18.97 8.49
N LYS A 56 12.03 -20.30 8.39
CA LYS A 56 11.54 -21.05 7.24
C LYS A 56 10.02 -20.94 7.10
N ALA A 57 9.28 -21.08 8.19
CA ALA A 57 7.82 -20.95 8.23
C ALA A 57 7.35 -19.56 7.74
N ILE A 58 7.93 -18.49 8.29
CA ILE A 58 7.62 -17.11 7.88
C ILE A 58 7.85 -16.94 6.39
N HIS A 59 9.01 -17.35 5.88
CA HIS A 59 9.33 -17.18 4.47
C HIS A 59 8.39 -17.99 3.56
N ALA A 60 8.17 -19.27 3.86
CA ALA A 60 7.31 -20.13 3.05
C ALA A 60 5.88 -19.61 2.97
N VAL A 61 5.28 -19.27 4.11
CA VAL A 61 3.92 -18.71 4.16
C VAL A 61 3.86 -17.37 3.43
N SER A 62 4.86 -16.49 3.61
CA SER A 62 4.88 -15.18 2.95
C SER A 62 4.94 -15.31 1.42
N VAL A 63 5.72 -16.24 0.88
CA VAL A 63 5.78 -16.47 -0.58
C VAL A 63 4.42 -16.93 -1.11
N ILE A 64 3.75 -17.84 -0.40
CA ILE A 64 2.40 -18.31 -0.79
C ILE A 64 1.40 -17.15 -0.76
N LEU A 65 1.38 -16.36 0.32
CA LEU A 65 0.47 -15.22 0.45
C LEU A 65 0.73 -14.14 -0.61
N ALA A 66 1.99 -13.81 -0.85
CA ALA A 66 2.37 -12.88 -1.92
C ALA A 66 1.95 -13.38 -3.31
N GLY A 67 2.04 -14.69 -3.55
CA GLY A 67 1.54 -15.32 -4.78
C GLY A 67 0.04 -15.16 -5.01
N LEU A 68 -0.72 -14.90 -3.95
CA LEU A 68 -2.17 -14.67 -4.02
C LEU A 68 -2.53 -13.18 -4.19
N ILE A 69 -1.53 -12.29 -4.31
CA ILE A 69 -1.76 -10.83 -4.36
C ILE A 69 -2.78 -10.45 -5.43
N ASN A 70 -2.67 -11.00 -6.64
CA ASN A 70 -3.57 -10.69 -7.76
C ASN A 70 -5.01 -11.20 -7.55
N ARG A 71 -5.25 -12.05 -6.57
CA ARG A 71 -6.59 -12.50 -6.21
C ARG A 71 -7.30 -11.48 -5.31
N TYR A 72 -6.56 -10.86 -4.38
CA TYR A 72 -7.12 -10.00 -3.33
C TYR A 72 -6.88 -8.52 -3.57
N VAL A 73 -5.79 -8.15 -4.24
CA VAL A 73 -5.46 -6.77 -4.60
C VAL A 73 -5.74 -6.59 -6.08
N LYS A 74 -6.87 -5.95 -6.39
CA LYS A 74 -7.34 -5.74 -7.77
C LYS A 74 -7.85 -4.33 -7.94
N PHE A 75 -7.44 -3.71 -9.03
CA PHE A 75 -8.04 -2.45 -9.43
C PHE A 75 -9.45 -2.69 -9.99
N PRO A 76 -10.44 -1.87 -9.61
CA PRO A 76 -11.81 -2.03 -10.07
C PRO A 76 -11.90 -1.92 -11.60
N THR A 77 -12.77 -2.74 -12.20
CA THR A 77 -12.97 -2.78 -13.65
C THR A 77 -14.45 -2.80 -14.00
N GLY A 78 -14.79 -2.39 -15.22
CA GLY A 78 -16.16 -2.47 -15.75
C GLY A 78 -17.17 -1.75 -14.84
N LEU A 79 -18.25 -2.44 -14.48
CA LEU A 79 -19.34 -1.88 -13.67
C LEU A 79 -18.95 -1.49 -12.24
N GLU A 80 -17.86 -2.05 -11.71
CA GLU A 80 -17.38 -1.73 -10.35
C GLU A 80 -16.88 -0.29 -10.26
N ILE A 81 -16.30 0.25 -11.36
CA ILE A 81 -15.74 1.61 -11.41
C ILE A 81 -16.77 2.65 -11.00
N GLU A 82 -17.99 2.56 -11.50
CA GLU A 82 -19.05 3.53 -11.19
C GLU A 82 -19.47 3.48 -9.70
N SER A 83 -19.46 2.29 -9.10
CA SER A 83 -19.70 2.14 -7.67
C SER A 83 -18.58 2.79 -6.84
N VAL A 84 -17.32 2.62 -7.27
CA VAL A 84 -16.16 3.23 -6.61
C VAL A 84 -16.20 4.75 -6.72
N LYS A 85 -16.48 5.29 -7.90
CA LYS A 85 -16.63 6.76 -8.13
C LYS A 85 -17.69 7.36 -7.20
N ARG A 86 -18.87 6.72 -7.09
CA ARG A 86 -19.94 7.20 -6.21
C ARG A 86 -19.53 7.21 -4.73
N LYS A 87 -18.81 6.17 -4.28
CA LYS A 87 -18.32 6.10 -2.90
C LYS A 87 -17.30 7.18 -2.60
N PHE A 88 -16.36 7.44 -3.51
CA PHE A 88 -15.42 8.54 -3.36
C PHE A 88 -16.13 9.90 -3.35
N TYR A 89 -17.09 10.09 -4.26
CA TYR A 89 -17.88 11.32 -4.31
C TYR A 89 -18.60 11.61 -2.98
N SER A 90 -19.11 10.59 -2.31
CA SER A 90 -19.79 10.73 -1.01
C SER A 90 -18.87 11.18 0.13
N VAL A 91 -17.53 11.11 -0.03
CA VAL A 91 -16.57 11.53 1.01
C VAL A 91 -16.47 13.05 1.11
N ALA A 92 -16.23 13.71 -0.03
CA ALA A 92 -16.02 15.17 -0.06
C ALA A 92 -16.47 15.82 -1.39
N GLY A 93 -17.32 15.18 -2.17
CA GLY A 93 -17.83 15.72 -3.44
C GLY A 93 -16.82 15.79 -4.58
N PHE A 94 -15.68 15.10 -4.49
CA PHE A 94 -14.69 15.11 -5.56
C PHE A 94 -15.13 14.15 -6.68
N PRO A 95 -15.29 14.65 -7.94
CA PRO A 95 -15.87 13.85 -9.01
C PRO A 95 -14.88 12.86 -9.63
N ASN A 96 -15.41 11.77 -10.16
CA ASN A 96 -14.74 10.81 -11.02
C ASN A 96 -13.51 10.09 -10.42
N VAL A 97 -13.39 10.03 -9.09
CA VAL A 97 -12.27 9.39 -8.40
C VAL A 97 -12.42 7.87 -8.38
N VAL A 98 -11.36 7.16 -8.75
CA VAL A 98 -11.28 5.68 -8.73
C VAL A 98 -10.25 5.15 -7.74
N GLY A 99 -9.44 6.02 -7.14
CA GLY A 99 -8.45 5.64 -6.12
C GLY A 99 -7.72 6.83 -5.53
N ALA A 100 -7.20 6.67 -4.32
CA ALA A 100 -6.22 7.56 -3.71
C ALA A 100 -4.87 6.85 -3.69
N VAL A 101 -3.82 7.51 -4.19
CA VAL A 101 -2.45 6.98 -4.29
C VAL A 101 -1.52 7.73 -3.37
N ASP A 102 -0.64 6.99 -2.69
CA ASP A 102 0.41 7.58 -1.88
C ASP A 102 1.58 6.60 -1.69
N GLY A 103 2.75 7.13 -1.28
CA GLY A 103 3.93 6.37 -0.91
C GLY A 103 4.07 6.24 0.60
N THR A 104 4.64 5.13 1.05
CA THR A 104 4.97 4.97 2.46
C THR A 104 6.28 4.20 2.62
N HIS A 105 7.13 4.66 3.55
CA HIS A 105 8.37 3.97 3.87
C HIS A 105 8.14 2.80 4.83
N VAL A 106 8.69 1.64 4.46
CA VAL A 106 8.80 0.47 5.33
C VAL A 106 10.27 0.29 5.69
N LYS A 107 10.61 0.51 6.96
CA LYS A 107 11.98 0.39 7.47
C LYS A 107 12.51 -1.02 7.26
N ILE A 108 13.76 -1.12 6.78
CA ILE A 108 14.47 -2.39 6.61
C ILE A 108 15.83 -2.34 7.29
N GLN A 109 16.45 -3.50 7.46
CA GLN A 109 17.86 -3.59 7.80
C GLN A 109 18.71 -3.07 6.63
N ALA A 110 19.86 -2.44 6.92
CA ALA A 110 20.82 -2.04 5.89
C ALA A 110 21.15 -3.23 4.98
N PRO A 111 20.91 -3.13 3.66
CA PRO A 111 21.25 -4.18 2.75
C PRO A 111 22.77 -4.24 2.53
N PRO A 112 23.34 -5.42 2.21
CA PRO A 112 24.77 -5.56 1.96
C PRO A 112 25.23 -4.89 0.66
N ASP A 113 24.33 -4.76 -0.31
CA ASP A 113 24.62 -4.19 -1.63
C ASP A 113 23.79 -2.93 -1.86
N ASN A 114 24.38 -1.92 -2.51
CA ASN A 114 23.75 -0.65 -2.87
C ASN A 114 23.03 0.04 -1.68
N GLU A 115 23.65 -0.03 -0.50
CA GLU A 115 23.08 0.48 0.77
C GLU A 115 22.58 1.92 0.63
N ALA A 116 23.33 2.80 -0.05
CA ALA A 116 23.00 4.21 -0.22
C ALA A 116 21.65 4.43 -0.93
N ASP A 117 21.25 3.54 -1.84
CA ASP A 117 19.97 3.64 -2.55
C ASP A 117 18.78 3.45 -1.62
N TYR A 118 18.96 2.74 -0.52
CA TYR A 118 17.89 2.47 0.44
C TYR A 118 17.75 3.53 1.52
N VAL A 119 18.67 4.48 1.63
CA VAL A 119 18.59 5.58 2.60
C VAL A 119 17.56 6.59 2.13
N ASN A 120 16.49 6.75 2.91
CA ASN A 120 15.45 7.74 2.64
C ASN A 120 15.85 9.15 3.16
N ARG A 121 15.00 10.16 2.88
CA ARG A 121 15.23 11.55 3.29
C ARG A 121 15.35 11.74 4.82
N LYS A 122 14.83 10.80 5.63
CA LYS A 122 14.95 10.80 7.10
C LYS A 122 16.21 10.11 7.61
N GLY A 123 17.10 9.64 6.72
CA GLY A 123 18.38 9.04 7.06
C GLY A 123 18.32 7.60 7.57
N TYR A 124 17.26 6.84 7.28
CA TYR A 124 17.21 5.41 7.60
C TYR A 124 16.92 4.54 6.35
N HIS A 125 17.33 3.28 6.41
CA HIS A 125 17.12 2.34 5.31
C HIS A 125 15.67 1.90 5.24
N SER A 126 15.08 1.99 4.05
CA SER A 126 13.68 1.64 3.81
C SER A 126 13.43 1.13 2.39
N LEU A 127 12.33 0.40 2.23
CA LEU A 127 11.65 0.31 0.95
C LEU A 127 10.67 1.48 0.85
N ASN A 128 10.60 2.12 -0.31
CA ASN A 128 9.48 2.99 -0.65
C ASN A 128 8.38 2.15 -1.27
N VAL A 129 7.20 2.14 -0.66
CA VAL A 129 6.05 1.31 -1.03
C VAL A 129 4.92 2.22 -1.47
N GLN A 130 4.53 2.12 -2.73
CA GLN A 130 3.36 2.83 -3.24
C GLN A 130 2.13 1.93 -3.18
N MET A 131 1.01 2.48 -2.73
CA MET A 131 -0.28 1.80 -2.76
C MET A 131 -1.38 2.72 -3.28
N VAL A 132 -2.42 2.10 -3.80
CA VAL A 132 -3.69 2.76 -4.12
C VAL A 132 -4.78 2.11 -3.29
N CYS A 133 -5.68 2.91 -2.71
CA CYS A 133 -6.85 2.40 -2.00
C CYS A 133 -8.15 2.87 -2.64
N ASP A 134 -9.22 2.12 -2.38
CA ASP A 134 -10.60 2.54 -2.64
C ASP A 134 -11.19 3.30 -1.45
N ALA A 135 -12.44 3.77 -1.61
CA ALA A 135 -13.16 4.49 -0.55
C ALA A 135 -13.56 3.62 0.66
N ASN A 136 -13.33 2.30 0.61
CA ASN A 136 -13.57 1.37 1.72
C ASN A 136 -12.25 0.89 2.35
N TYR A 137 -11.14 1.58 2.12
CA TYR A 137 -9.80 1.23 2.61
C TYR A 137 -9.22 -0.07 2.06
N ARG A 138 -9.78 -0.65 0.99
CA ARG A 138 -9.19 -1.81 0.31
C ARG A 138 -8.03 -1.34 -0.55
N ILE A 139 -6.92 -2.04 -0.48
CA ILE A 139 -5.76 -1.82 -1.35
C ILE A 139 -6.09 -2.37 -2.73
N THR A 140 -6.07 -1.51 -3.76
CA THR A 140 -6.40 -1.88 -5.14
C THR A 140 -5.18 -2.01 -6.04
N ASP A 141 -4.05 -1.43 -5.64
CA ASP A 141 -2.75 -1.59 -6.28
C ASP A 141 -1.62 -1.47 -5.26
N VAL A 142 -0.51 -2.18 -5.47
CA VAL A 142 0.67 -2.12 -4.60
C VAL A 142 1.95 -2.36 -5.37
N ILE A 143 2.94 -1.49 -5.15
CA ILE A 143 4.30 -1.60 -5.65
C ILE A 143 5.26 -1.52 -4.46
N ALA A 144 5.99 -2.60 -4.17
CA ALA A 144 6.86 -2.73 -3.00
C ALA A 144 8.30 -3.10 -3.34
N LYS A 145 8.81 -2.66 -4.49
CA LYS A 145 10.15 -3.04 -5.00
C LYS A 145 11.19 -1.93 -4.95
N TRP A 146 10.79 -0.70 -4.63
CA TRP A 146 11.65 0.45 -4.79
C TRP A 146 12.50 0.75 -3.55
N PRO A 147 13.78 1.09 -3.73
CA PRO A 147 14.63 1.60 -2.66
C PRO A 147 14.09 2.91 -2.07
N GLY A 148 14.43 3.17 -0.81
CA GLY A 148 13.93 4.32 -0.05
C GLY A 148 14.28 5.71 -0.61
N SER A 149 15.32 5.82 -1.42
CA SER A 149 15.71 7.09 -2.08
C SER A 149 14.84 7.44 -3.29
N VAL A 150 14.07 6.47 -3.83
CA VAL A 150 13.27 6.69 -5.04
C VAL A 150 12.01 7.49 -4.73
N HIS A 151 11.76 8.52 -5.54
CA HIS A 151 10.59 9.39 -5.42
C HIS A 151 9.30 8.74 -5.91
N ASP A 152 8.18 9.08 -5.29
CA ASP A 152 6.84 8.56 -5.58
C ASP A 152 6.42 8.77 -7.03
N SER A 153 6.78 9.93 -7.60
CA SER A 153 6.52 10.26 -9.01
C SER A 153 7.15 9.27 -9.99
N ARG A 154 8.37 8.80 -9.69
CA ARG A 154 9.05 7.79 -10.51
C ARG A 154 8.40 6.42 -10.36
N MET A 155 8.09 6.03 -9.12
CA MET A 155 7.42 4.74 -8.86
C MET A 155 6.09 4.64 -9.60
N PHE A 156 5.31 5.73 -9.60
CA PHE A 156 4.03 5.78 -10.29
C PHE A 156 4.20 5.70 -11.81
N SER A 157 5.13 6.47 -12.38
CA SER A 157 5.32 6.53 -13.84
C SER A 157 5.78 5.21 -14.46
N GLU A 158 6.51 4.38 -13.70
CA GLU A 158 6.96 3.06 -14.13
C GLU A 158 5.96 1.93 -13.78
N GLY A 159 4.81 2.26 -13.18
CA GLY A 159 3.77 1.32 -12.77
C GLY A 159 2.81 0.95 -13.91
N MET A 160 2.34 -0.30 -13.93
CA MET A 160 1.31 -0.75 -14.89
C MET A 160 0.01 0.03 -14.77
N LEU A 161 -0.36 0.48 -13.57
CA LEU A 161 -1.56 1.27 -13.36
C LEU A 161 -1.48 2.62 -14.10
N CYS A 162 -0.31 3.27 -14.07
CA CYS A 162 -0.07 4.49 -14.84
C CYS A 162 -0.33 4.28 -16.33
N GLN A 163 0.22 3.21 -16.91
CA GLN A 163 0.02 2.89 -18.34
C GLN A 163 -1.45 2.66 -18.67
N LYS A 164 -2.20 1.94 -17.83
CA LYS A 164 -3.64 1.70 -18.04
C LYS A 164 -4.47 2.98 -17.99
N LEU A 165 -4.14 3.90 -17.10
CA LEU A 165 -4.79 5.21 -17.01
C LEU A 165 -4.42 6.10 -18.19
N GLU A 166 -3.16 6.07 -18.62
CA GLU A 166 -2.65 6.87 -19.73
C GLU A 166 -3.25 6.46 -21.06
N THR A 167 -3.41 5.16 -21.28
CA THR A 167 -4.05 4.59 -22.49
C THR A 167 -5.57 4.63 -22.47
N GLY A 168 -6.19 5.09 -21.37
CA GLY A 168 -7.66 5.16 -21.25
C GLY A 168 -8.34 3.80 -21.03
N GLN A 169 -7.58 2.75 -20.70
CA GLN A 169 -8.16 1.46 -20.30
C GLN A 169 -8.93 1.54 -18.98
N ILE A 170 -8.58 2.52 -18.16
CA ILE A 170 -9.29 2.86 -16.92
C ILE A 170 -9.80 4.29 -17.07
N ASP A 171 -11.11 4.46 -16.99
CA ASP A 171 -11.76 5.77 -16.95
C ASP A 171 -11.94 6.23 -15.51
N GLY A 172 -11.22 7.28 -15.13
CA GLY A 172 -11.29 7.87 -13.81
C GLY A 172 -10.03 8.61 -13.39
N LEU A 173 -10.08 9.15 -12.19
CA LEU A 173 -9.02 9.97 -11.60
C LEU A 173 -8.43 9.28 -10.38
N LEU A 174 -7.11 9.35 -10.24
CA LEU A 174 -6.44 9.14 -8.96
C LEU A 174 -6.23 10.48 -8.27
N LEU A 175 -6.23 10.47 -6.95
CA LEU A 175 -5.83 11.59 -6.12
C LEU A 175 -4.49 11.29 -5.46
N GLY A 176 -3.50 12.14 -5.69
CA GLY A 176 -2.18 12.06 -5.08
C GLY A 176 -1.83 13.36 -4.32
N ASP A 177 -0.75 13.32 -3.58
CA ASP A 177 -0.18 14.49 -2.94
C ASP A 177 0.64 15.36 -3.90
N SER A 178 1.28 16.41 -3.41
CA SER A 178 2.12 17.32 -4.20
C SER A 178 3.44 16.70 -4.69
N GLY A 179 3.83 15.54 -4.18
CA GLY A 179 4.99 14.76 -4.64
C GLY A 179 4.75 14.06 -5.98
N TYR A 180 3.49 13.98 -6.42
CA TYR A 180 3.12 13.43 -7.72
C TYR A 180 2.95 14.53 -8.77
N PRO A 181 3.25 14.24 -10.07
CA PRO A 181 2.95 15.17 -11.15
C PRO A 181 1.44 15.23 -11.41
N CYS A 182 0.89 16.43 -11.55
CA CYS A 182 -0.50 16.59 -12.00
C CYS A 182 -0.63 16.13 -13.45
N ARG A 183 -1.43 15.09 -13.70
CA ARG A 183 -1.70 14.53 -15.02
C ARG A 183 -3.22 14.47 -15.29
N LYS A 184 -3.65 14.28 -16.55
CA LYS A 184 -5.07 14.19 -16.89
C LYS A 184 -5.87 13.17 -16.05
N TYR A 185 -5.21 12.16 -15.53
CA TYR A 185 -5.77 11.08 -14.73
C TYR A 185 -5.29 11.06 -13.27
N LEU A 186 -4.40 11.99 -12.87
CA LEU A 186 -3.87 12.09 -11.51
C LEU A 186 -3.93 13.54 -11.04
N MET A 187 -4.83 13.83 -10.12
CA MET A 187 -5.04 15.15 -9.57
C MET A 187 -4.22 15.35 -8.31
N THR A 188 -3.52 16.48 -8.25
CA THR A 188 -2.73 16.94 -7.12
C THR A 188 -3.18 18.33 -6.71
N PRO A 189 -2.95 18.77 -5.47
CA PRO A 189 -3.41 20.07 -5.02
C PRO A 189 -2.74 21.23 -5.77
N TYR A 190 -3.41 22.38 -5.82
CA TYR A 190 -2.77 23.64 -6.19
C TYR A 190 -1.78 24.02 -5.10
N ALA A 191 -0.52 24.27 -5.46
CA ALA A 191 0.50 24.68 -4.50
C ALA A 191 0.17 26.05 -3.86
N ASN A 192 -0.38 26.99 -4.66
CA ASN A 192 -0.80 28.31 -4.23
C ASN A 192 -2.19 28.59 -4.81
N PRO A 193 -3.27 28.25 -4.13
CA PRO A 193 -4.63 28.53 -4.59
C PRO A 193 -4.85 30.04 -4.69
N ARG A 194 -5.42 30.51 -5.79
CA ARG A 194 -5.58 31.94 -6.13
C ARG A 194 -6.99 32.46 -5.89
N ASN A 195 -7.93 31.54 -5.71
CA ASN A 195 -9.34 31.86 -5.55
C ASN A 195 -10.07 30.78 -4.73
N LEU A 196 -11.27 31.10 -4.31
CA LEU A 196 -12.08 30.20 -3.47
C LEU A 196 -12.40 28.85 -4.13
N SER A 197 -12.49 28.80 -5.46
CA SER A 197 -12.73 27.55 -6.20
C SER A 197 -11.53 26.60 -6.10
N GLU A 198 -10.30 27.12 -6.21
CA GLU A 198 -9.07 26.35 -6.04
C GLU A 198 -8.88 25.90 -4.58
N GLU A 199 -9.27 26.72 -3.60
CA GLU A 199 -9.27 26.34 -2.17
C GLU A 199 -10.26 25.21 -1.88
N ARG A 200 -11.48 25.29 -2.45
CA ARG A 200 -12.49 24.22 -2.34
C ARG A 200 -12.02 22.92 -2.99
N PHE A 201 -11.40 23.03 -4.18
CA PHE A 201 -10.79 21.87 -4.84
C PHE A 201 -9.74 21.22 -3.93
N ASN A 202 -8.79 21.98 -3.39
CA ASN A 202 -7.76 21.48 -2.50
C ASN A 202 -8.36 20.83 -1.24
N THR A 203 -9.38 21.45 -0.67
CA THR A 203 -10.08 20.93 0.52
C THR A 203 -10.74 19.58 0.22
N ALA A 204 -11.46 19.47 -0.90
CA ALA A 204 -12.10 18.22 -1.30
C ALA A 204 -11.08 17.13 -1.64
N LEU A 205 -9.98 17.49 -2.34
CA LEU A 205 -8.90 16.57 -2.64
C LEU A 205 -8.24 16.04 -1.37
N CYS A 206 -7.83 16.91 -0.46
CA CYS A 206 -7.17 16.51 0.79
C CYS A 206 -8.07 15.62 1.65
N ARG A 207 -9.35 15.99 1.83
CA ARG A 207 -10.32 15.17 2.58
C ARG A 207 -10.51 13.78 1.97
N THR A 208 -10.48 13.68 0.65
CA THR A 208 -10.62 12.39 -0.03
C THR A 208 -9.33 11.58 0.04
N ARG A 209 -8.16 12.22 -0.07
CA ARG A 209 -6.85 11.56 0.00
C ARG A 209 -6.52 11.01 1.40
N VAL A 210 -7.07 11.58 2.47
CA VAL A 210 -6.93 11.05 3.85
C VAL A 210 -7.26 9.54 3.93
N LEU A 211 -8.06 8.99 3.02
CA LEU A 211 -8.37 7.56 2.97
C LEU A 211 -7.12 6.68 2.79
N ILE A 212 -6.15 7.08 1.96
CA ILE A 212 -4.92 6.29 1.79
C ILE A 212 -4.03 6.39 3.03
N GLU A 213 -3.94 7.54 3.67
CA GLU A 213 -3.20 7.72 4.94
C GLU A 213 -3.81 6.84 6.05
N GLN A 214 -5.13 6.84 6.15
CA GLN A 214 -5.86 5.96 7.08
C GLN A 214 -5.66 4.48 6.74
N THR A 215 -5.57 4.12 5.44
CA THR A 215 -5.28 2.75 5.00
C THR A 215 -3.88 2.32 5.46
N PHE A 216 -2.86 3.18 5.32
CA PHE A 216 -1.53 2.92 5.85
C PHE A 216 -1.53 2.78 7.37
N GLY A 217 -2.26 3.63 8.06
CA GLY A 217 -2.42 3.55 9.52
C GLY A 217 -3.04 2.22 9.97
N MET A 218 -4.09 1.75 9.30
CA MET A 218 -4.71 0.45 9.57
C MET A 218 -3.76 -0.70 9.26
N LEU A 219 -3.09 -0.66 8.11
CA LEU A 219 -2.13 -1.67 7.66
C LEU A 219 -0.96 -1.83 8.64
N LYS A 220 -0.29 -0.71 8.99
CA LYS A 220 0.87 -0.70 9.90
C LYS A 220 0.48 -1.04 11.35
N ARG A 221 -0.75 -0.77 11.76
CA ARG A 221 -1.26 -1.13 13.09
C ARG A 221 -1.58 -2.63 13.18
N ARG A 222 -2.19 -3.18 12.14
CA ARG A 222 -2.48 -4.61 12.04
C ARG A 222 -1.20 -5.45 11.92
N PHE A 223 -0.27 -4.97 11.11
CA PHE A 223 0.99 -5.62 10.82
C PHE A 223 2.15 -4.77 11.32
N ALA A 224 2.39 -4.82 12.63
CA ALA A 224 3.38 -3.99 13.31
C ALA A 224 4.82 -4.19 12.78
N VAL A 225 5.10 -5.30 12.11
CA VAL A 225 6.37 -5.53 11.39
C VAL A 225 6.66 -4.44 10.36
N LEU A 226 5.64 -3.87 9.71
CA LEU A 226 5.77 -2.78 8.75
C LEU A 226 6.12 -1.44 9.44
N LYS A 227 5.75 -1.28 10.72
CA LYS A 227 6.04 -0.08 11.52
C LYS A 227 7.42 -0.15 12.16
N TYR A 228 7.75 -1.29 12.79
CA TYR A 228 9.00 -1.42 13.55
C TYR A 228 10.22 -1.77 12.70
N GLY A 229 9.99 -2.23 11.48
CA GLY A 229 11.01 -2.54 10.49
C GLY A 229 11.27 -4.03 10.32
N ILE A 230 11.63 -4.38 9.11
CA ILE A 230 11.83 -5.75 8.64
C ILE A 230 13.34 -6.05 8.60
N ARG A 231 13.79 -7.02 9.39
CA ARG A 231 15.21 -7.39 9.53
C ARG A 231 15.57 -8.50 8.55
N THR A 232 15.54 -8.19 7.25
CA THR A 232 15.90 -9.13 6.18
C THR A 232 16.33 -8.37 4.93
N THR A 233 16.68 -9.09 3.86
CA THR A 233 17.03 -8.49 2.56
C THR A 233 15.84 -7.75 1.95
N PRO A 234 16.08 -6.73 1.10
CA PRO A 234 15.02 -5.95 0.47
C PRO A 234 13.99 -6.81 -0.28
N ASP A 235 14.43 -7.82 -1.04
CA ASP A 235 13.55 -8.71 -1.80
C ASP A 235 12.57 -9.47 -0.89
N ARG A 236 13.07 -10.00 0.22
CA ARG A 236 12.21 -10.67 1.21
C ARG A 236 11.28 -9.70 1.91
N ALA A 237 11.76 -8.48 2.20
CA ALA A 237 10.93 -7.44 2.78
C ALA A 237 9.79 -7.06 1.84
N ALA A 238 10.04 -6.95 0.53
CA ALA A 238 9.02 -6.72 -0.48
C ALA A 238 7.94 -7.82 -0.50
N VAL A 239 8.34 -9.09 -0.40
CA VAL A 239 7.42 -10.23 -0.26
C VAL A 239 6.56 -10.10 1.00
N TYR A 240 7.14 -9.69 2.14
CA TYR A 240 6.39 -9.50 3.38
C TYR A 240 5.39 -8.35 3.30
N VAL A 241 5.76 -7.24 2.64
CA VAL A 241 4.85 -6.12 2.37
C VAL A 241 3.67 -6.58 1.51
N ALA A 242 3.94 -7.29 0.41
CA ALA A 242 2.89 -7.83 -0.47
C ALA A 242 1.95 -8.79 0.27
N SER A 243 2.51 -9.65 1.15
CA SER A 243 1.72 -10.55 2.00
C SER A 243 0.82 -9.80 2.97
N CYS A 244 1.33 -8.72 3.59
CA CYS A 244 0.54 -7.90 4.49
C CYS A 244 -0.58 -7.15 3.75
N ALA A 245 -0.34 -6.64 2.54
CA ALA A 245 -1.35 -6.02 1.69
C ALA A 245 -2.46 -7.01 1.29
N MET A 246 -2.06 -8.22 0.90
CA MET A 246 -3.00 -9.32 0.62
C MET A 246 -3.85 -9.66 1.85
N LEU A 247 -3.23 -9.84 3.01
CA LEU A 247 -3.91 -10.16 4.26
C LEU A 247 -4.84 -9.04 4.74
N HIS A 248 -4.51 -7.78 4.45
CA HIS A 248 -5.38 -6.64 4.74
C HIS A 248 -6.71 -6.78 4.01
N ASN A 249 -6.67 -7.01 2.69
CA ASN A 249 -7.89 -7.20 1.89
C ASN A 249 -8.61 -8.51 2.22
N PHE A 250 -7.87 -9.59 2.46
CA PHE A 250 -8.42 -10.86 2.93
C PHE A 250 -9.26 -10.68 4.20
N GLY A 251 -8.76 -9.89 5.16
CA GLY A 251 -9.49 -9.57 6.38
C GLY A 251 -10.82 -8.85 6.10
N PHE A 252 -10.84 -7.87 5.20
CA PHE A 252 -12.08 -7.19 4.81
C PHE A 252 -13.10 -8.13 4.17
N GLU A 253 -12.65 -9.08 3.32
CA GLU A 253 -13.55 -10.07 2.71
C GLU A 253 -14.17 -11.02 3.73
N HIS A 254 -13.50 -11.24 4.87
CA HIS A 254 -13.95 -12.15 5.92
C HIS A 254 -14.53 -11.43 7.15
N GLY A 255 -14.91 -10.16 6.98
CA GLY A 255 -15.61 -9.38 8.02
C GLY A 255 -14.72 -8.92 9.18
N ASP A 256 -13.40 -9.03 9.04
CA ASP A 256 -12.45 -8.52 10.03
C ASP A 256 -12.24 -7.01 9.83
N VAL A 257 -13.17 -6.22 10.39
CA VAL A 257 -13.17 -4.77 10.28
C VAL A 257 -12.30 -4.17 11.38
N TYR A 258 -11.12 -3.70 11.04
CA TYR A 258 -10.29 -2.92 11.95
C TYR A 258 -10.91 -1.52 12.13
N GLY A 259 -11.11 -1.08 13.39
CA GLY A 259 -11.80 0.17 13.69
C GLY A 259 -11.13 1.41 13.06
N ARG A 260 -11.97 2.33 12.61
CA ARG A 260 -11.58 3.68 12.14
C ARG A 260 -11.02 4.47 13.33
N GLN A 261 -9.71 4.60 13.42
CA GLN A 261 -9.06 5.57 14.29
C GLN A 261 -8.11 6.41 13.44
N THR A 262 -8.12 7.71 13.68
CA THR A 262 -7.17 8.64 13.07
C THR A 262 -5.74 8.22 13.39
N TYR A 263 -4.93 8.11 12.37
CA TYR A 263 -3.50 7.85 12.48
C TYR A 263 -2.78 9.14 12.06
N GLU A 264 -1.99 9.67 12.96
CA GLU A 264 -1.00 10.68 12.61
C GLU A 264 0.22 9.91 12.10
N ASP A 265 0.42 9.90 10.79
CA ASP A 265 1.70 9.48 10.23
C ASP A 265 2.66 10.67 10.41
N ASP A 266 3.80 10.44 11.05
CA ASP A 266 4.85 11.46 11.23
C ASP A 266 5.47 11.91 9.88
N ASP A 267 4.99 11.37 8.77
CA ASP A 267 5.40 11.72 7.42
C ASP A 267 4.62 12.95 6.92
N MET A 268 5.06 14.14 7.30
CA MET A 268 4.58 15.40 6.71
C MET A 268 4.86 15.42 5.21
N PRO A 269 3.86 15.67 4.36
CA PRO A 269 4.06 15.78 2.92
C PRO A 269 4.98 16.97 2.62
N GLN A 270 6.11 16.70 1.99
CA GLN A 270 6.97 17.75 1.47
C GLN A 270 6.47 18.22 0.11
N VAL A 271 6.36 19.53 -0.05
CA VAL A 271 5.99 20.17 -1.32
C VAL A 271 7.17 20.09 -2.28
N ASP A 272 7.21 19.06 -3.10
CA ASP A 272 8.09 19.00 -4.27
C ASP A 272 7.31 19.46 -5.51
N ASN A 273 7.71 20.61 -6.06
CA ASN A 273 7.21 21.13 -7.35
C ASN A 273 7.77 20.29 -8.51
N GLN A 274 7.31 19.07 -8.69
CA GLN A 274 7.69 18.28 -9.87
C GLN A 274 6.69 18.46 -11.01
N GLY A 275 7.26 18.82 -12.16
CA GLY A 275 6.73 18.97 -13.50
C GLY A 275 5.22 18.72 -13.72
N VAL A 276 4.48 19.81 -13.88
CA VAL A 276 3.05 19.73 -14.21
C VAL A 276 2.91 19.61 -15.72
N ASP A 277 2.31 18.50 -16.19
CA ASP A 277 1.90 18.35 -17.57
C ASP A 277 0.79 19.38 -17.93
N VAL A 278 0.90 19.99 -19.12
CA VAL A 278 -0.09 20.97 -19.60
C VAL A 278 -1.49 20.37 -19.62
N ASN A 279 -1.64 19.12 -20.04
CA ASN A 279 -2.92 18.40 -20.06
C ASN A 279 -3.48 18.17 -18.65
N GLY A 280 -2.61 17.89 -17.68
CA GLY A 280 -2.99 17.72 -16.28
C GLY A 280 -3.52 19.02 -15.68
N ARG A 281 -2.87 20.17 -15.95
CA ARG A 281 -3.36 21.50 -15.52
C ARG A 281 -4.72 21.80 -16.09
N THR A 282 -4.89 21.65 -17.40
CA THR A 282 -6.17 21.89 -18.08
C THR A 282 -7.28 21.04 -17.47
N GLN A 283 -7.03 19.77 -17.20
CA GLN A 283 -8.01 18.89 -16.57
C GLN A 283 -8.34 19.33 -15.15
N ARG A 284 -7.34 19.71 -14.35
CA ARG A 284 -7.55 20.21 -12.98
C ARG A 284 -8.37 21.49 -12.99
N ASP A 285 -8.01 22.45 -13.84
CA ASP A 285 -8.73 23.72 -13.96
C ASP A 285 -10.17 23.53 -14.43
N TYR A 286 -10.41 22.63 -15.38
CA TYR A 286 -11.75 22.25 -15.82
C TYR A 286 -12.59 21.68 -14.67
N ILE A 287 -12.04 20.75 -13.90
CA ILE A 287 -12.73 20.17 -12.73
C ILE A 287 -13.03 21.26 -11.70
N THR A 288 -12.05 22.14 -11.43
CA THR A 288 -12.21 23.25 -10.48
C THR A 288 -13.33 24.18 -10.87
N GLN A 289 -13.37 24.60 -12.13
CA GLN A 289 -14.40 25.52 -12.63
C GLN A 289 -15.80 24.87 -12.68
N ARG A 290 -15.89 23.58 -13.01
CA ARG A 290 -17.17 22.91 -13.17
C ARG A 290 -17.80 22.44 -11.86
N HIS A 291 -17.00 22.02 -10.90
CA HIS A 291 -17.50 21.35 -9.68
C HIS A 291 -17.26 22.14 -8.39
N PHE A 292 -16.34 23.09 -8.41
CA PHE A 292 -15.95 23.85 -7.22
C PHE A 292 -16.16 25.37 -7.41
N ALA A 293 -16.72 25.81 -8.52
CA ALA A 293 -17.10 27.21 -8.73
C ALA A 293 -18.10 27.68 -7.66
N VAL A 294 -18.05 28.98 -7.39
CA VAL A 294 -18.92 29.67 -6.40
C VAL A 294 -20.18 30.12 -7.11
#